data_77ef6ba3819330a4536098e5e45727d1
#
_entry.id   77ef6ba3819330a4536098e5e45727d1
#
_cell.length_a   1.000
_cell.length_b   1.000
_cell.length_c   1.000
_cell.angle_alpha   90.00
_cell.angle_beta   90.00
_cell.angle_gamma   90.00
#
_symmetry.space_group_name_H-M   'P 1'
#
loop_
_entity.id
_entity.type
_entity.pdbx_description
1 polymer ?
#
loop_
_entity_poly.entity_id
_entity_poly.type
_entity_poly.pdbx_seq_one_letter_code
_entity_poly.pdbx_strand_id
1 'polypeptide(L)' 'MFSFLKKDPKKKLQKQYKALMEEAFRLSSTDRKASDAKTAEADKIAKQLEAMD' A
#
# COMPACT_ATOMS: atom_id res chain seq x y z
N MET A 1 3.39 10.17 23.62
CA MET A 1 3.04 10.04 23.26
C MET A 1 2.47 10.36 22.85
N PHE A 2 2.30 10.63 22.80
CA PHE A 2 1.82 10.78 22.37
C PHE A 2 1.35 10.94 21.57
N SER A 3 1.27 11.19 21.30
CA SER A 3 0.77 11.30 20.49
C SER A 3 1.17 10.89 19.59
N PHE A 4 1.97 10.73 19.46
CA PHE A 4 2.29 10.21 18.70
C PHE A 4 1.86 9.24 18.50
N LEU A 5 1.80 9.11 19.05
CA LEU A 5 1.10 8.30 19.07
C LEU A 5 0.06 8.38 18.21
N LYS A 6 -0.30 9.23 17.85
CA LYS A 6 -1.31 9.41 17.05
C LYS A 6 -1.05 9.00 15.72
N LYS A 7 0.10 9.01 15.24
CA LYS A 7 0.39 8.53 13.98
C LYS A 7 0.51 7.09 14.09
N ASP A 8 -0.39 6.35 13.61
CA ASP A 8 -0.35 4.91 13.58
C ASP A 8 0.30 4.48 12.27
N PRO A 9 1.56 4.04 12.27
CA PRO A 9 2.23 3.67 11.02
C PRO A 9 1.52 2.52 10.30
N LYS A 10 0.88 1.66 11.05
CA LYS A 10 0.15 0.57 10.43
C LYS A 10 -1.00 1.08 9.60
N LYS A 11 -1.75 2.04 10.13
CA LYS A 11 -2.86 2.61 9.40
C LYS A 11 -2.39 3.33 8.15
N LYS A 12 -1.27 4.03 8.26
CA LYS A 12 -0.73 4.72 7.12
C LYS A 12 -0.37 3.74 6.00
N LEU A 13 0.27 2.64 6.37
CA LEU A 13 0.63 1.63 5.39
C LEU A 13 -0.60 0.97 4.77
N GLN A 14 -1.62 0.72 5.57
CA GLN A 14 -2.85 0.15 5.05
C GLN A 14 -3.49 1.07 4.03
N LYS A 15 -3.46 2.35 4.28
CA LYS A 15 -3.99 3.31 3.36
C LYS A 15 -3.21 3.33 2.06
N GLN A 16 -1.88 3.28 2.17
CA GLN A 16 -1.05 3.25 0.99
C GLN A 16 -1.29 1.98 0.19
N TYR A 17 -1.38 0.86 0.88
CA TYR A 17 -1.63 -0.41 0.22
C TYR A 17 -2.93 -0.35 -0.57
N LYS A 18 -3.97 0.13 0.06
CA LYS A 18 -5.27 0.21 -0.60
C LYS A 18 -5.22 1.11 -1.81
N ALA A 19 -4.57 2.27 -1.67
CA ALA A 19 -4.47 3.20 -2.79
C ALA A 19 -3.70 2.59 -3.95
N LEU A 20 -2.60 1.89 -3.65
CA LEU A 20 -1.82 1.26 -4.69
C LEU A 20 -2.60 0.16 -5.40
N MET A 21 -3.35 -0.62 -4.65
CA MET A 21 -4.14 -1.68 -5.25
C MET A 21 -5.25 -1.13 -6.12
N GLU A 22 -5.86 -0.03 -5.72
CA GLU A 22 -6.88 0.59 -6.53
C GLU A 22 -6.31 1.11 -7.83
N GLU A 23 -5.13 1.71 -7.76
CA GLU A 23 -4.48 2.20 -8.97
C GLU A 23 -4.08 1.03 -9.87
N ALA A 24 -3.57 -0.02 -9.27
CA ALA A 24 -3.21 -1.20 -10.04
C ALA A 24 -4.42 -1.76 -10.76
N PHE A 25 -5.55 -1.79 -10.07
CA PHE A 25 -6.78 -2.30 -10.66
C PHE A 25 -7.21 -1.44 -11.84
N ARG A 26 -7.15 -0.13 -11.67
CA ARG A 26 -7.52 0.77 -12.74
C ARG A 26 -6.61 0.61 -13.94
N LEU A 27 -5.30 0.52 -13.69
CA LEU A 27 -4.33 0.42 -14.77
C LEU A 27 -4.35 -0.93 -15.44
N SER A 28 -4.89 -1.95 -14.77
CA SER A 28 -4.85 -3.30 -15.32
C SER A 28 -5.57 -3.41 -16.65
N SER A 29 -6.50 -2.52 -16.93
CA SER A 29 -7.21 -2.56 -18.20
C SER A 29 -6.63 -1.60 -19.24
N THR A 30 -5.77 -0.66 -18.82
CA THR A 30 -5.20 0.29 -19.76
C THR A 30 -3.68 0.19 -19.87
N ASP A 31 -3.00 -0.10 -18.77
CA ASP A 31 -1.55 -0.16 -18.76
C ASP A 31 -1.08 -1.25 -17.81
N ARG A 32 -0.89 -2.44 -18.37
CA ARG A 32 -0.51 -3.60 -17.57
C ARG A 32 0.84 -3.39 -16.88
N LYS A 33 1.75 -2.75 -17.58
CA LYS A 33 3.06 -2.51 -17.00
C LYS A 33 2.99 -1.64 -15.77
N ALA A 34 2.25 -0.56 -15.86
CA ALA A 34 2.07 0.32 -14.71
C ALA A 34 1.31 -0.40 -13.61
N SER A 35 0.33 -1.21 -13.98
CA SER A 35 -0.41 -1.99 -13.01
C SER A 35 0.51 -2.92 -12.24
N ASP A 36 1.39 -3.61 -12.97
CA ASP A 36 2.33 -4.52 -12.31
C ASP A 36 3.26 -3.77 -11.36
N ALA A 37 3.70 -2.59 -11.76
CA ALA A 37 4.57 -1.79 -10.92
C ALA A 37 3.86 -1.39 -9.63
N LYS A 38 2.61 -0.99 -9.75
CA LYS A 38 1.84 -0.63 -8.56
C LYS A 38 1.60 -1.83 -7.66
N THR A 39 1.34 -2.97 -8.26
CA THR A 39 1.13 -4.19 -7.49
C THR A 39 2.40 -4.56 -6.73
N ALA A 40 3.55 -4.41 -7.36
CA ALA A 40 4.80 -4.71 -6.69
C ALA A 40 5.03 -3.79 -5.51
N GLU A 41 4.69 -2.51 -5.65
CA GLU A 41 4.81 -1.59 -4.54
C GLU A 41 3.85 -1.95 -3.41
N ALA A 42 2.63 -2.31 -3.77
CA ALA A 42 1.66 -2.71 -2.77
C ALA A 42 2.14 -3.94 -2.02
N ASP A 43 2.79 -4.86 -2.73
CA ASP A 43 3.31 -6.06 -2.10
C ASP A 43 4.36 -5.72 -1.05
N LYS A 44 5.20 -4.75 -1.34
CA LYS A 44 6.21 -4.31 -0.37
C LYS A 44 5.53 -3.76 0.88
N ILE A 45 4.48 -2.99 0.69
CA ILE A 45 3.74 -2.45 1.82
C ILE A 45 3.10 -3.57 2.63
N ALA A 46 2.54 -4.55 1.95
CA ALA A 46 1.92 -5.68 2.63
C ALA A 46 2.93 -6.42 3.49
N LYS A 47 4.14 -6.57 2.98
CA LYS A 47 5.18 -7.25 3.76
C LYS A 47 5.55 -6.46 4.99
N GLN A 48 5.59 -5.14 4.86
CA GLN A 48 5.85 -4.31 6.02
C GLN A 48 4.74 -4.44 7.05
N LEU A 49 3.51 -4.51 6.59
CA LEU A 49 2.38 -4.67 7.49
C LEU A 49 2.47 -5.99 8.25
N GLU A 50 2.85 -7.04 7.57
CA GLU A 50 3.02 -8.33 8.22
C GLU A 50 4.09 -8.28 9.29
N ALA A 51 5.17 -7.60 8.99
CA ALA A 51 6.28 -7.50 9.93
C ALA A 51 5.92 -6.67 11.16
N MET A 52 4.96 -5.79 11.02
CA MET A 52 4.59 -4.92 12.11
C MET A 52 3.67 -5.58 13.12
N ASP A 53 3.13 -6.66 12.78
CA ASP A 53 2.20 -7.34 13.66
C ASP A 53 2.86 -8.11 14.78
#